data_16c796020ad6cc1e8a246588fc726152
#
_entry.id   16c796020ad6cc1e8a246588fc726152
#
_cell.length_a   1.000
_cell.length_b   1.000
_cell.length_c   1.000
_cell.angle_alpha   90.00
_cell.angle_beta   90.00
_cell.angle_gamma   90.00
#
_symmetry.space_group_name_H-M   'P 1'
#
loop_
_entity.id
_entity.type
_entity.pdbx_description
1 polymer ?
#
loop_
_entity_poly.entity_id
_entity_poly.type
_entity_poly.pdbx_seq_one_letter_code
_entity_poly.pdbx_strand_id
1 'polypeptide(L)'
;MGSFRHASSGAYNREKYLMARTGMTCECCGETFPRELLEFHHPPNVKKTMSLKVRSWRGIRGPNQKTLDEADQCVILCSNCHRLEHVALKRGESLLHDPSAYRRYRNHRVTRY
;
A
#
# COMPACT_ATOMS: atom_id res chain seq x y z
N MET A 1 29.64 4.77 10.83
CA MET A 1 28.71 4.74 10.24
C MET A 1 27.59 3.92 10.44
N GLY A 2 26.60 4.17 10.67
CA GLY A 2 25.48 3.34 10.93
C GLY A 2 24.69 2.96 9.71
N SER A 3 25.26 3.19 8.56
CA SER A 3 24.52 2.97 7.35
C SER A 3 24.09 1.53 7.16
N PHE A 4 24.90 0.60 7.60
CA PHE A 4 24.53 -0.79 7.41
C PHE A 4 23.30 -1.16 8.20
N ARG A 5 22.99 -0.44 9.27
CA ARG A 5 21.80 -0.75 10.00
C ARG A 5 20.57 -0.38 9.24
N HIS A 6 20.69 0.61 8.38
CA HIS A 6 19.55 1.02 7.59
C HIS A 6 19.20 -0.02 6.55
N ALA A 7 20.22 -0.77 6.08
CA ALA A 7 19.95 -1.81 5.10
C ALA A 7 19.06 -2.90 5.65
N SER A 8 19.10 -3.11 6.98
CA SER A 8 18.25 -4.12 7.58
C SER A 8 16.94 -3.53 8.08
N SER A 9 16.74 -2.23 7.90
CA SER A 9 15.56 -1.57 8.36
C SER A 9 14.33 -2.00 7.54
N GLY A 10 13.25 -2.30 8.22
CA GLY A 10 12.01 -2.64 7.53
C GLY A 10 11.52 -1.50 6.67
N ALA A 11 11.64 -0.26 7.15
CA ALA A 11 11.20 0.88 6.38
C ALA A 11 12.00 1.04 5.09
N TYR A 12 13.31 0.83 5.17
CA TYR A 12 14.16 0.95 4.00
C TYR A 12 13.83 -0.12 2.96
N ASN A 13 13.67 -1.37 3.38
CA ASN A 13 13.36 -2.45 2.48
C ASN A 13 11.98 -2.27 1.86
N ARG A 14 11.03 -1.80 2.65
CA ARG A 14 9.70 -1.56 2.16
C ARG A 14 9.70 -0.46 1.11
N GLU A 15 10.48 0.58 1.31
CA GLU A 15 10.58 1.65 0.34
C GLU A 15 11.19 1.15 -0.97
N LYS A 16 12.22 0.29 -0.88
CA LYS A 16 12.81 -0.26 -2.09
C LYS A 16 11.78 -1.05 -2.89
N TYR A 17 10.95 -1.82 -2.21
CA TYR A 17 9.91 -2.58 -2.88
C TYR A 17 8.90 -1.63 -3.54
N LEU A 18 8.47 -0.59 -2.82
CA LEU A 18 7.51 0.35 -3.37
C LEU A 18 8.07 1.08 -4.57
N MET A 19 9.34 1.46 -4.50
CA MET A 19 9.97 2.14 -5.62
C MET A 19 10.05 1.24 -6.85
N ALA A 20 10.42 -0.02 -6.64
CA ALA A 20 10.55 -0.95 -7.76
C ALA A 20 9.19 -1.30 -8.35
N ARG A 21 8.16 -1.38 -7.50
CA ARG A 21 6.86 -1.83 -7.97
C ARG A 21 6.05 -0.74 -8.65
N THR A 22 5.97 0.44 -8.05
CA THR A 22 5.12 1.50 -8.59
C THR A 22 5.83 2.85 -8.71
N GLY A 23 7.11 2.92 -8.36
CA GLY A 23 7.79 4.21 -8.36
C GLY A 23 7.24 5.14 -7.30
N MET A 24 6.80 4.59 -6.16
CA MET A 24 6.22 5.37 -5.07
C MET A 24 4.89 6.01 -5.47
N THR A 25 4.16 5.34 -6.35
CA THR A 25 2.91 5.89 -6.88
C THR A 25 1.71 5.11 -6.36
N CYS A 26 0.66 5.84 -6.03
CA CYS A 26 -0.62 5.22 -5.64
C CYS A 26 -1.25 4.64 -6.89
N GLU A 27 -1.66 3.38 -6.83
CA GLU A 27 -2.23 2.70 -7.99
C GLU A 27 -3.67 3.12 -8.27
N CYS A 28 -4.25 3.94 -7.41
CA CYS A 28 -5.61 4.43 -7.63
C CYS A 28 -5.61 5.85 -8.21
N CYS A 29 -4.98 6.79 -7.51
CA CYS A 29 -5.00 8.18 -7.98
C CYS A 29 -3.82 8.54 -8.87
N GLY A 30 -2.79 7.71 -8.91
CA GLY A 30 -1.66 7.96 -9.80
C GLY A 30 -0.65 8.96 -9.30
N GLU A 31 -0.80 9.46 -8.10
CA GLU A 31 0.14 10.45 -7.58
C GLU A 31 1.24 9.79 -6.76
N THR A 32 2.38 10.45 -6.66
CA THR A 32 3.50 9.90 -5.90
C THR A 32 3.45 10.43 -4.48
N PHE A 33 3.93 9.60 -3.56
CA PHE A 33 3.90 9.92 -2.14
C PHE A 33 5.14 9.38 -1.45
N PRO A 34 5.52 9.94 -0.31
CA PRO A 34 6.56 9.31 0.49
C PRO A 34 6.04 7.98 1.03
N ARG A 35 6.96 7.09 1.36
CA ARG A 35 6.59 5.74 1.79
C ARG A 35 5.62 5.73 2.96
N GLU A 36 5.67 6.75 3.81
CA GLU A 36 4.81 6.81 4.98
C GLU A 36 3.33 6.94 4.63
N LEU A 37 3.06 7.40 3.42
CA LEU A 37 1.68 7.59 2.98
C LEU A 37 1.22 6.54 1.98
N LEU A 38 2.03 5.51 1.74
CA LEU A 38 1.65 4.41 0.86
C LEU A 38 1.38 3.16 1.67
N GLU A 39 0.29 2.50 1.39
CA GLU A 39 -0.18 1.36 2.16
C GLU A 39 -0.50 0.18 1.25
N PHE A 40 -0.44 -1.01 1.84
CA PHE A 40 -0.78 -2.22 1.10
C PHE A 40 -2.24 -2.57 1.38
N HIS A 41 -3.03 -2.66 0.33
CA HIS A 41 -4.43 -2.99 0.45
C HIS A 41 -4.69 -4.38 -0.10
N HIS A 42 -5.29 -5.27 0.71
CA HIS A 42 -5.67 -6.59 0.25
C HIS A 42 -7.04 -6.50 -0.40
N PRO A 43 -7.15 -6.79 -1.70
CA PRO A 43 -8.47 -6.77 -2.33
C PRO A 43 -9.39 -7.83 -1.72
N PRO A 44 -10.70 -7.64 -1.77
CA PRO A 44 -11.61 -8.59 -1.13
C PRO A 44 -11.52 -10.01 -1.67
N ASN A 45 -11.15 -10.16 -2.94
CA ASN A 45 -11.05 -11.48 -3.54
C ASN A 45 -9.72 -12.18 -3.28
N VAL A 46 -8.85 -11.54 -2.52
CA VAL A 46 -7.55 -12.12 -2.20
C VAL A 46 -7.51 -12.45 -0.73
N LYS A 47 -7.14 -13.68 -0.41
CA LYS A 47 -7.07 -14.08 0.98
C LYS A 47 -5.84 -13.49 1.65
N LYS A 48 -6.05 -12.76 2.74
CA LYS A 48 -4.97 -12.20 3.49
C LYS A 48 -4.38 -13.29 4.37
N THR A 49 -3.11 -13.62 4.17
CA THR A 49 -2.46 -14.64 4.97
C THR A 49 -1.54 -14.08 6.02
N MET A 50 -1.17 -12.81 5.91
CA MET A 50 -0.35 -12.18 6.93
C MET A 50 -0.52 -10.67 6.86
N SER A 51 -0.21 -9.97 7.94
CA SER A 51 -0.20 -8.53 7.94
C SER A 51 1.15 -8.03 7.48
N LEU A 52 1.17 -7.00 6.64
CA LEU A 52 2.42 -6.45 6.15
C LEU A 52 2.79 -5.24 6.99
N LYS A 53 3.44 -5.51 8.12
CA LYS A 53 3.91 -4.45 9.00
C LYS A 53 5.36 -4.13 8.67
N VAL A 54 5.83 -3.01 9.17
CA VAL A 54 7.22 -2.62 8.89
C VAL A 54 8.20 -3.73 9.25
N ARG A 55 7.98 -4.40 10.37
CA ARG A 55 8.91 -5.46 10.77
C ARG A 55 8.89 -6.67 9.85
N SER A 56 7.84 -6.82 9.05
CA SER A 56 7.80 -7.92 8.09
C SER A 56 8.84 -7.74 7.00
N TRP A 57 9.32 -6.53 6.82
CA TRP A 57 10.29 -6.21 5.78
C TRP A 57 11.72 -6.21 6.26
N ARG A 58 11.96 -6.55 7.52
CA ARG A 58 13.30 -6.55 8.06
C ARG A 58 14.11 -7.71 7.55
N GLY A 59 15.42 -7.50 7.46
CA GLY A 59 16.33 -8.56 7.06
C GLY A 59 17.52 -7.96 6.34
N ILE A 60 18.71 -8.47 6.66
CA ILE A 60 19.91 -7.99 6.02
C ILE A 60 19.89 -8.23 4.52
N ARG A 61 19.30 -9.34 4.12
CA ARG A 61 19.20 -9.68 2.71
C ARG A 61 17.84 -9.28 2.14
N GLY A 62 17.11 -8.43 2.88
CA GLY A 62 15.80 -8.03 2.47
C GLY A 62 14.72 -8.86 3.12
N PRO A 63 13.46 -8.63 2.77
CA PRO A 63 12.35 -9.36 3.35
C PRO A 63 12.33 -10.80 2.83
N ASN A 64 11.69 -11.70 3.59
CA ASN A 64 11.63 -13.08 3.15
C ASN A 64 10.59 -13.23 2.03
N GLN A 65 10.57 -14.41 1.43
CA GLN A 65 9.71 -14.64 0.28
C GLN A 65 8.23 -14.55 0.61
N LYS A 66 7.85 -14.93 1.82
CA LYS A 66 6.45 -14.82 2.22
C LYS A 66 5.98 -13.39 2.19
N THR A 67 6.81 -12.48 2.67
CA THR A 67 6.46 -11.06 2.66
C THR A 67 6.30 -10.55 1.24
N LEU A 68 7.22 -10.94 0.36
CA LEU A 68 7.15 -10.50 -1.03
C LEU A 68 5.91 -11.06 -1.72
N ASP A 69 5.61 -12.33 -1.47
CA ASP A 69 4.43 -12.94 -2.09
C ASP A 69 3.15 -12.25 -1.62
N GLU A 70 3.09 -11.94 -0.35
CA GLU A 70 1.89 -11.27 0.17
C GLU A 70 1.76 -9.87 -0.41
N ALA A 71 2.88 -9.14 -0.49
CA ALA A 71 2.86 -7.79 -1.03
C ALA A 71 2.45 -7.79 -2.50
N ASP A 72 2.88 -8.81 -3.25
CA ASP A 72 2.55 -8.89 -4.67
C ASP A 72 1.05 -9.05 -4.91
N GLN A 73 0.32 -9.54 -3.92
CA GLN A 73 -1.11 -9.70 -4.04
C GLN A 73 -1.88 -8.46 -3.62
N CYS A 74 -1.20 -7.49 -3.06
CA CYS A 74 -1.84 -6.26 -2.59
C CYS A 74 -1.81 -5.18 -3.65
N VAL A 75 -2.65 -4.18 -3.46
CA VAL A 75 -2.64 -2.97 -4.28
C VAL A 75 -2.00 -1.89 -3.45
N ILE A 76 -1.16 -1.07 -4.07
CA ILE A 76 -0.48 0.02 -3.38
C ILE A 76 -1.35 1.26 -3.46
N LEU A 77 -1.82 1.73 -2.33
CA LEU A 77 -2.70 2.88 -2.26
C LEU A 77 -2.16 3.92 -1.29
N CYS A 78 -2.38 5.18 -1.61
CA CYS A 78 -2.07 6.21 -0.63
C CYS A 78 -3.11 6.14 0.48
N SER A 79 -2.81 6.77 1.61
CA SER A 79 -3.70 6.68 2.77
C SER A 79 -5.12 7.14 2.46
N ASN A 80 -5.26 8.18 1.68
CA ASN A 80 -6.59 8.68 1.35
C ASN A 80 -7.36 7.71 0.46
N CYS A 81 -6.73 7.22 -0.59
CA CYS A 81 -7.40 6.27 -1.49
C CYS A 81 -7.72 4.97 -0.77
N HIS A 82 -6.86 4.54 0.16
CA HIS A 82 -7.11 3.34 0.93
C HIS A 82 -8.37 3.49 1.77
N ARG A 83 -8.54 4.65 2.40
CA ARG A 83 -9.76 4.90 3.17
C ARG A 83 -10.98 4.98 2.28
N LEU A 84 -10.86 5.66 1.15
CA LEU A 84 -11.98 5.75 0.21
C LEU A 84 -12.39 4.38 -0.29
N GLU A 85 -11.42 3.52 -0.56
CA GLU A 85 -11.73 2.17 -1.02
C GLU A 85 -12.49 1.39 0.04
N HIS A 86 -12.10 1.52 1.31
CA HIS A 86 -12.82 0.84 2.38
C HIS A 86 -14.25 1.36 2.49
N VAL A 87 -14.45 2.66 2.31
CA VAL A 87 -15.80 3.22 2.33
C VAL A 87 -16.62 2.66 1.16
N ALA A 88 -16.00 2.62 -0.02
CA ALA A 88 -16.69 2.12 -1.21
C ALA A 88 -17.07 0.65 -1.03
N LEU A 89 -16.15 -0.16 -0.50
CA LEU A 89 -16.42 -1.58 -0.30
C LEU A 89 -17.59 -1.82 0.63
N LYS A 90 -17.75 -0.98 1.65
CA LYS A 90 -18.88 -1.10 2.55
C LYS A 90 -20.20 -0.81 1.84
N ARG A 91 -20.15 -0.12 0.73
CA ARG A 91 -21.33 0.21 -0.05
C ARG A 91 -21.48 -0.69 -1.26
N GLY A 92 -20.68 -1.76 -1.33
CA GLY A 92 -20.76 -2.68 -2.44
C GLY A 92 -20.11 -2.21 -3.72
N GLU A 93 -19.21 -1.22 -3.61
CA GLU A 93 -18.48 -0.68 -4.76
C GLU A 93 -17.00 -0.86 -4.60
N SER A 94 -16.23 -0.47 -5.60
CA SER A 94 -14.78 -0.50 -5.52
C SER A 94 -14.19 0.54 -6.44
N LEU A 95 -13.32 1.39 -5.91
CA LEU A 95 -12.67 2.41 -6.71
C LEU A 95 -11.70 1.79 -7.70
N LEU A 96 -11.18 0.62 -7.37
CA LEU A 96 -10.19 -0.04 -8.21
C LEU A 96 -10.83 -0.69 -9.43
N HIS A 97 -12.08 -1.06 -9.33
CA HIS A 97 -12.78 -1.71 -10.44
C HIS A 97 -13.67 -0.77 -11.22
N ASP A 98 -13.90 0.42 -10.70
CA ASP A 98 -14.81 1.37 -11.33
C ASP A 98 -14.25 2.78 -11.22
N PRO A 99 -13.53 3.25 -12.25
CA PRO A 99 -12.95 4.60 -12.20
C PRO A 99 -13.98 5.70 -11.99
N SER A 100 -15.20 5.51 -12.40
CA SER A 100 -16.22 6.53 -12.17
C SER A 100 -16.57 6.62 -10.70
N ALA A 101 -16.47 5.51 -9.97
CA ALA A 101 -16.69 5.53 -8.53
C ALA A 101 -15.63 6.37 -7.86
N TYR A 102 -14.38 6.28 -8.33
CA TYR A 102 -13.33 7.10 -7.74
C TYR A 102 -13.68 8.57 -7.83
N ARG A 103 -14.19 9.00 -8.98
CA ARG A 103 -14.54 10.41 -9.14
C ARG A 103 -15.62 10.83 -8.16
N ARG A 104 -16.58 9.95 -7.90
CA ARG A 104 -17.63 10.26 -6.94
C ARG A 104 -17.06 10.41 -5.54
N TYR A 105 -16.20 9.47 -5.14
CA TYR A 105 -15.69 9.46 -3.78
C TYR A 105 -14.61 10.49 -3.52
N ARG A 106 -13.82 10.83 -4.50
CA ARG A 106 -12.74 11.76 -4.25
C ARG A 106 -13.25 13.15 -3.89
N ASN A 107 -14.50 13.45 -4.24
CA ASN A 107 -15.05 14.73 -3.88
C ASN A 107 -15.58 14.75 -2.46
N HIS A 108 -15.67 13.59 -1.81
CA HIS A 108 -16.08 13.56 -0.44
C HIS A 108 -14.85 13.79 0.39
N ARG A 109 -14.89 14.76 1.26
CA ARG A 109 -13.73 15.00 2.04
C ARG A 109 -13.65 14.01 3.12
N VAL A 110 -12.80 13.05 2.96
CA VAL A 110 -12.61 12.03 3.97
C VAL A 110 -11.70 12.55 5.06
N THR A 111 -11.38 13.79 4.96
CA THR A 111 -10.46 14.38 5.90
C THR A 111 -11.09 14.77 7.21
N ARG A 112 -12.44 14.67 7.31
CA ARG A 112 -13.00 15.04 8.49
C ARG A 112 -13.07 13.89 9.36
N TYR A 113 -12.25 13.72 10.21
CA TYR A 113 -12.30 12.73 11.22
C TYR A 113 -11.31 13.06 12.28
#